data_62206e7060ba3759ee27b3aba389e46a
#
_entry.id   62206e7060ba3759ee27b3aba389e46a
#
_cell.length_a   1.000
_cell.length_b   1.000
_cell.length_c   1.000
_cell.angle_alpha   90.00
_cell.angle_beta   90.00
_cell.angle_gamma   90.00
#
_symmetry.space_group_name_H-M   'P 1'
#
loop_
_entity.id
_entity.type
_entity.pdbx_description
1 polymer ?
#
loop_
_entity_poly.entity_id
_entity_poly.type
_entity_poly.pdbx_seq_one_letter_code
_entity_poly.pdbx_strand_id
1 'polypeptide(L)'
;MYRRIVPVLAALALAAAGPLAGQGAPKVGDDALGTQPYERFERPAACATCHVDFARQHEQAMMSQAFTHPWDEIEYFELAIPHAAKEAKVAGVKAGCNGCHAPLAFLAGDIPPQRPSEGSRANEAVSCDVCHTITGFSGDVPHNFNWVSAPGRAKQGPRAGEVSPHHETQENPFLRSAEFCGTCHNEKNPWGLFVKSTQLEWKEGPHGRGGIVCQDCHMPPAPGRSARMGSDLPDVRQHLFHGAHDPGKLAGVAEVRIHPETREAEPGDTMKLTAVVVNAKAGHKIPSGSAEERVLWLHVEATDASGRTYHLAVDPKGFKDEEYTIASATALAYQDIGEIKDIPGFAGLKRDGTYETMAPGDRIFRLPYLDPEGRMTIVQWGTASFATDYRLAPLASVAETFTWKLPSDMAAGPVTVTGSLYYSRLVSSVGEFMKVPAEEYAPVTINHHETTFTVLQ
;
A
#
# COMPACT_ATOMS: atom_id res chain seq x y z
N MET A 1 67.26 60.89 24.25
CA MET A 1 66.04 60.24 24.81
C MET A 1 65.64 59.12 23.91
N TYR A 2 66.06 57.91 24.22
CA TYR A 2 65.72 56.74 23.43
C TYR A 2 64.49 56.03 24.09
N ARG A 3 63.33 56.00 23.38
CA ARG A 3 62.19 55.20 23.79
C ARG A 3 62.34 53.76 23.23
N ARG A 4 62.42 52.79 24.16
CA ARG A 4 62.43 51.38 23.84
C ARG A 4 61.00 50.94 23.46
N ILE A 5 60.82 50.36 22.28
CA ILE A 5 59.62 49.72 21.84
C ILE A 5 59.72 48.26 22.27
N VAL A 6 58.77 47.79 23.11
CA VAL A 6 58.64 46.39 23.50
C VAL A 6 57.66 45.71 22.53
N PRO A 7 58.02 44.65 21.85
CA PRO A 7 57.05 43.93 21.03
C PRO A 7 56.16 43.06 21.90
N VAL A 8 54.85 43.23 21.79
CA VAL A 8 53.85 42.34 22.35
C VAL A 8 53.68 41.12 21.38
N LEU A 9 54.16 39.98 21.79
CA LEU A 9 53.93 38.71 21.14
C LEU A 9 52.49 38.27 21.46
N ALA A 10 51.58 38.34 20.45
CA ALA A 10 50.28 37.74 20.50
C ALA A 10 50.44 36.23 20.22
N ALA A 11 50.22 35.41 21.27
CA ALA A 11 50.15 33.98 21.13
C ALA A 11 48.81 33.59 20.49
N LEU A 12 48.82 33.19 19.21
CA LEU A 12 47.69 32.51 18.60
C LEU A 12 47.57 31.10 19.19
N ALA A 13 46.55 30.90 19.99
CA ALA A 13 46.16 29.53 20.40
C ALA A 13 45.50 28.85 19.20
N LEU A 14 46.23 27.99 18.50
CA LEU A 14 45.63 27.01 17.59
C LEU A 14 44.82 26.03 18.45
N ALA A 15 43.50 26.16 18.42
CA ALA A 15 42.60 25.08 18.86
C ALA A 15 42.81 23.91 17.92
N ALA A 16 43.48 22.86 18.37
CA ALA A 16 43.55 21.60 17.67
C ALA A 16 42.10 21.04 17.59
N ALA A 17 41.51 21.09 16.42
CA ALA A 17 40.34 20.28 16.13
C ALA A 17 40.77 18.82 16.28
N GLY A 18 40.28 18.18 17.32
CA GLY A 18 40.45 16.73 17.49
C GLY A 18 39.87 16.01 16.26
N PRO A 19 40.42 14.84 15.89
CA PRO A 19 39.87 14.08 14.77
C PRO A 19 38.41 13.78 15.10
N LEU A 20 37.51 14.21 14.19
CA LEU A 20 36.15 13.70 14.12
C LEU A 20 36.28 12.17 14.08
N ALA A 21 35.88 11.51 15.17
CA ALA A 21 35.78 10.06 15.18
C ALA A 21 35.03 9.63 13.92
N GLY A 22 35.71 8.89 13.05
CA GLY A 22 35.15 8.44 11.80
C GLY A 22 33.84 7.74 12.06
N GLN A 23 32.74 8.34 11.62
CA GLN A 23 31.47 7.66 11.61
C GLN A 23 31.67 6.48 10.64
N GLY A 24 31.59 5.24 11.18
CA GLY A 24 31.61 4.03 10.35
C GLY A 24 30.57 4.12 9.25
N ALA A 25 30.72 3.30 8.21
CA ALA A 25 29.74 3.22 7.14
C ALA A 25 28.33 3.08 7.73
N PRO A 26 27.32 3.75 7.14
CA PRO A 26 25.93 3.65 7.62
C PRO A 26 25.50 2.19 7.69
N LYS A 27 24.85 1.80 8.79
CA LYS A 27 24.32 0.46 8.98
C LYS A 27 22.94 0.35 8.33
N VAL A 28 22.67 -0.76 7.71
CA VAL A 28 21.41 -1.07 7.01
C VAL A 28 20.93 -2.47 7.38
N GLY A 29 19.68 -2.78 7.10
CA GLY A 29 19.10 -4.08 7.43
C GLY A 29 19.04 -4.31 8.93
N ASP A 30 19.20 -5.55 9.35
CA ASP A 30 19.22 -5.93 10.77
C ASP A 30 20.33 -5.22 11.55
N ASP A 31 21.41 -4.85 10.88
CA ASP A 31 22.51 -4.09 11.47
C ASP A 31 22.13 -2.65 11.87
N ALA A 32 21.04 -2.13 11.36
CA ALA A 32 20.52 -0.80 11.72
C ALA A 32 19.68 -0.83 13.00
N LEU A 33 19.18 -1.99 13.41
CA LEU A 33 18.38 -2.15 14.62
C LEU A 33 19.15 -1.65 15.86
N GLY A 34 18.54 -0.75 16.62
CA GLY A 34 19.10 -0.23 17.87
C GLY A 34 20.31 0.68 17.71
N THR A 35 20.58 1.22 16.53
CA THR A 35 21.77 2.04 16.25
C THR A 35 21.55 3.54 16.39
N GLN A 36 20.29 4.01 16.45
CA GLN A 36 19.92 5.42 16.47
C GLN A 36 18.87 5.67 17.56
N PRO A 37 19.24 6.26 18.69
CA PRO A 37 18.27 6.53 19.75
C PRO A 37 17.22 7.56 19.32
N TYR A 38 16.05 7.50 19.92
CA TYR A 38 14.92 8.38 19.64
C TYR A 38 15.26 9.88 19.71
N GLU A 39 16.19 10.27 20.59
CA GLU A 39 16.59 11.66 20.82
C GLU A 39 17.30 12.30 19.63
N ARG A 40 17.72 11.50 18.66
CA ARG A 40 18.32 11.99 17.41
C ARG A 40 17.30 12.46 16.41
N PHE A 41 16.01 12.14 16.63
CA PHE A 41 14.91 12.46 15.73
C PHE A 41 14.00 13.52 16.34
N GLU A 42 13.66 14.52 15.55
CA GLU A 42 12.70 15.54 15.95
C GLU A 42 11.28 14.94 16.03
N ARG A 43 10.50 15.45 16.96
CA ARG A 43 9.09 15.09 17.06
C ARG A 43 8.27 15.81 15.99
N PRO A 44 7.20 15.18 15.45
CA PRO A 44 6.30 15.83 14.48
C PRO A 44 5.77 17.18 14.97
N ALA A 45 5.48 17.31 16.27
CA ALA A 45 5.02 18.55 16.87
C ALA A 45 6.02 19.72 16.75
N ALA A 46 7.32 19.44 16.76
CA ALA A 46 8.35 20.46 16.54
C ALA A 46 8.32 20.96 15.09
N CYS A 47 8.23 20.04 14.14
CA CYS A 47 8.10 20.36 12.70
C CYS A 47 6.83 21.17 12.41
N ALA A 48 5.71 20.80 13.03
CA ALA A 48 4.40 21.43 12.87
C ALA A 48 4.37 22.91 13.24
N THR A 49 5.30 23.40 14.06
CA THR A 49 5.35 24.82 14.44
C THR A 49 5.62 25.73 13.22
N CYS A 50 6.36 25.25 12.24
CA CYS A 50 6.72 25.97 11.02
C CYS A 50 6.07 25.37 9.76
N HIS A 51 6.02 24.04 9.64
CA HIS A 51 5.48 23.30 8.50
C HIS A 51 4.00 22.96 8.68
N VAL A 52 3.18 23.95 9.01
CA VAL A 52 1.77 23.79 9.45
C VAL A 52 0.92 23.02 8.45
N ASP A 53 1.03 23.37 7.16
CA ASP A 53 0.21 22.73 6.11
C ASP A 53 0.64 21.27 5.88
N PHE A 54 1.93 20.99 5.88
CA PHE A 54 2.45 19.63 5.75
C PHE A 54 2.07 18.77 6.94
N ALA A 55 2.16 19.31 8.17
CA ALA A 55 1.75 18.58 9.36
C ALA A 55 0.27 18.18 9.30
N ARG A 56 -0.62 19.13 8.94
CA ARG A 56 -2.05 18.86 8.77
C ARG A 56 -2.33 17.85 7.66
N GLN A 57 -1.64 17.94 6.52
CA GLN A 57 -1.77 16.98 5.42
C GLN A 57 -1.30 15.59 5.82
N HIS A 58 -0.17 15.49 6.53
CA HIS A 58 0.40 14.23 6.97
C HIS A 58 -0.43 13.57 8.08
N GLU A 59 -1.02 14.34 8.99
CA GLU A 59 -1.80 13.83 10.12
C GLU A 59 -2.98 12.94 9.68
N GLN A 60 -3.60 13.22 8.55
CA GLN A 60 -4.68 12.40 7.98
C GLN A 60 -4.18 11.21 7.16
N ALA A 61 -2.89 11.16 6.81
CA ALA A 61 -2.34 10.10 5.98
C ALA A 61 -2.16 8.78 6.74
N MET A 62 -2.38 7.65 6.07
CA MET A 62 -2.16 6.34 6.66
C MET A 62 -0.73 6.11 7.13
N MET A 63 0.25 6.81 6.56
CA MET A 63 1.64 6.74 7.03
C MET A 63 1.82 7.27 8.44
N SER A 64 1.05 8.30 8.85
CA SER A 64 1.07 8.80 10.24
C SER A 64 0.39 7.84 11.22
N GLN A 65 -0.39 6.90 10.71
CA GLN A 65 -1.16 5.93 11.47
C GLN A 65 -0.61 4.49 11.32
N ALA A 66 0.49 4.31 10.61
CA ALA A 66 1.01 2.99 10.25
C ALA A 66 1.27 2.04 11.43
N PHE A 67 1.45 2.56 12.64
CA PHE A 67 1.60 1.77 13.86
C PHE A 67 0.35 1.79 14.75
N THR A 68 -0.49 2.83 14.64
CA THR A 68 -1.64 3.05 15.52
C THR A 68 -2.97 2.66 14.89
N HIS A 69 -2.97 2.34 13.61
CA HIS A 69 -4.16 1.87 12.90
C HIS A 69 -4.60 0.51 13.47
N PRO A 70 -5.88 0.30 13.78
CA PRO A 70 -6.34 -0.90 14.48
C PRO A 70 -5.97 -2.21 13.80
N TRP A 71 -6.02 -2.26 12.49
CA TRP A 71 -5.65 -3.44 11.72
C TRP A 71 -4.17 -3.78 11.90
N ASP A 72 -3.26 -2.83 11.65
CA ASP A 72 -1.81 -3.03 11.78
C ASP A 72 -1.42 -3.39 13.23
N GLU A 73 -2.07 -2.76 14.23
CA GLU A 73 -1.86 -3.07 15.64
C GLU A 73 -2.22 -4.53 15.95
N ILE A 74 -3.42 -4.97 15.55
CA ILE A 74 -3.90 -6.33 15.84
C ILE A 74 -3.04 -7.35 15.13
N GLU A 75 -2.74 -7.16 13.85
CA GLU A 75 -1.89 -8.07 13.08
C GLU A 75 -0.51 -8.21 13.73
N TYR A 76 0.10 -7.12 14.13
CA TYR A 76 1.42 -7.15 14.76
C TYR A 76 1.41 -7.83 16.14
N PHE A 77 0.54 -7.41 17.06
CA PHE A 77 0.56 -7.86 18.43
C PHE A 77 -0.10 -9.22 18.66
N GLU A 78 -1.15 -9.55 17.91
CA GLU A 78 -1.92 -10.78 18.10
C GLU A 78 -1.47 -11.91 17.16
N LEU A 79 -0.86 -11.60 16.02
CA LEU A 79 -0.48 -12.61 15.04
C LEU A 79 1.04 -12.69 14.84
N ALA A 80 1.70 -11.62 14.46
CA ALA A 80 3.11 -11.64 14.09
C ALA A 80 4.04 -11.94 15.27
N ILE A 81 3.88 -11.26 16.41
CA ILE A 81 4.69 -11.49 17.62
C ILE A 81 4.53 -12.91 18.17
N PRO A 82 3.31 -13.45 18.38
CA PRO A 82 3.13 -14.82 18.84
C PRO A 82 3.71 -15.86 17.88
N HIS A 83 3.59 -15.66 16.57
CA HIS A 83 4.17 -16.54 15.57
C HIS A 83 5.70 -16.47 15.61
N ALA A 84 6.28 -15.28 15.64
CA ALA A 84 7.72 -15.09 15.71
C ALA A 84 8.36 -15.63 17.01
N ALA A 85 7.59 -15.79 18.08
CA ALA A 85 8.06 -16.39 19.32
C ALA A 85 8.19 -17.92 19.25
N LYS A 86 7.49 -18.57 18.34
CA LYS A 86 7.39 -20.02 18.23
C LYS A 86 8.12 -20.58 17.02
N GLU A 87 8.21 -19.82 15.94
CA GLU A 87 8.77 -20.25 14.67
C GLU A 87 10.08 -19.52 14.38
N ALA A 88 11.21 -20.23 14.45
CA ALA A 88 12.55 -19.66 14.28
C ALA A 88 12.74 -19.00 12.91
N LYS A 89 12.10 -19.52 11.85
CA LYS A 89 12.17 -18.98 10.48
C LYS A 89 11.68 -17.55 10.40
N VAL A 90 10.67 -17.19 11.18
CA VAL A 90 10.02 -15.88 11.19
C VAL A 90 10.36 -15.04 12.43
N ALA A 91 11.34 -15.46 13.24
CA ALA A 91 11.70 -14.77 14.49
C ALA A 91 12.03 -13.28 14.30
N GLY A 92 12.61 -12.91 13.15
CA GLY A 92 12.98 -11.53 12.80
C GLY A 92 11.78 -10.61 12.57
N VAL A 93 10.57 -11.13 12.39
CA VAL A 93 9.36 -10.34 12.09
C VAL A 93 9.01 -9.37 13.21
N LYS A 94 9.34 -9.68 14.47
CA LYS A 94 9.16 -8.74 15.59
C LYS A 94 9.81 -7.37 15.35
N ALA A 95 10.97 -7.36 14.72
CA ALA A 95 11.64 -6.13 14.33
C ALA A 95 11.19 -5.70 12.93
N GLY A 96 10.95 -6.68 12.06
CA GLY A 96 10.66 -6.50 10.64
C GLY A 96 9.51 -5.56 10.34
N CYS A 97 8.35 -5.79 10.91
CA CYS A 97 7.19 -4.93 10.73
C CYS A 97 7.49 -3.47 11.08
N ASN A 98 8.23 -3.26 12.17
CA ASN A 98 8.57 -1.92 12.67
C ASN A 98 9.56 -1.16 11.77
N GLY A 99 10.30 -1.84 10.91
CA GLY A 99 11.16 -1.18 9.92
C GLY A 99 10.39 -0.27 8.96
N CYS A 100 9.08 -0.52 8.77
CA CYS A 100 8.18 0.30 7.95
C CYS A 100 7.08 0.97 8.78
N HIS A 101 6.49 0.29 9.77
CA HIS A 101 5.34 0.77 10.52
C HIS A 101 5.70 1.67 11.71
N ALA A 102 6.84 1.42 12.36
CA ALA A 102 7.42 2.25 13.44
C ALA A 102 8.94 2.39 13.27
N PRO A 103 9.43 3.04 12.21
CA PRO A 103 10.85 3.05 11.85
C PRO A 103 11.77 3.63 12.95
N LEU A 104 11.27 4.57 13.74
CA LEU A 104 12.03 5.13 14.87
C LEU A 104 12.18 4.10 16.00
N ALA A 105 11.15 3.27 16.26
CA ALA A 105 11.25 2.19 17.24
C ALA A 105 12.28 1.14 16.79
N PHE A 106 12.25 0.78 15.50
CA PHE A 106 13.25 -0.13 14.93
C PHE A 106 14.66 0.41 15.09
N LEU A 107 14.92 1.67 14.71
CA LEU A 107 16.23 2.29 14.82
C LEU A 107 16.69 2.45 16.27
N ALA A 108 15.76 2.68 17.20
CA ALA A 108 16.05 2.80 18.63
C ALA A 108 16.23 1.45 19.33
N GLY A 109 15.86 0.34 18.70
CA GLY A 109 15.89 -0.99 19.31
C GLY A 109 14.75 -1.25 20.29
N ASP A 110 13.69 -0.45 20.24
CA ASP A 110 12.46 -0.60 21.03
C ASP A 110 11.55 -1.63 20.34
N ILE A 111 11.85 -2.92 20.56
CA ILE A 111 11.22 -4.05 19.87
C ILE A 111 10.87 -5.18 20.86
N PRO A 112 9.61 -5.57 20.98
CA PRO A 112 8.43 -4.89 20.44
C PRO A 112 8.19 -3.58 21.19
N PRO A 113 7.76 -2.52 20.50
CA PRO A 113 7.37 -1.29 21.18
C PRO A 113 6.10 -1.51 22.01
N GLN A 114 5.82 -0.58 22.93
CA GLN A 114 4.55 -0.60 23.66
C GLN A 114 3.37 -0.45 22.70
N ARG A 115 2.22 -1.05 23.08
CA ARG A 115 0.97 -0.89 22.31
C ARG A 115 0.60 0.60 22.18
N PRO A 116 -0.08 1.00 21.09
CA PRO A 116 -0.50 2.38 20.87
C PRO A 116 -1.23 3.02 22.04
N SER A 117 -2.09 2.26 22.75
CA SER A 117 -2.84 2.73 23.93
C SER A 117 -1.99 3.13 25.12
N GLU A 118 -0.78 2.60 25.24
CA GLU A 118 0.16 2.89 26.33
C GLU A 118 1.00 4.16 26.07
N GLY A 119 1.06 4.59 24.84
CA GLY A 119 1.73 5.79 24.38
C GLY A 119 3.26 5.68 24.36
N SER A 120 3.83 5.69 23.17
CA SER A 120 5.28 5.67 23.00
C SER A 120 5.68 6.51 21.77
N ARG A 121 6.97 6.68 21.53
CA ARG A 121 7.45 7.30 20.30
C ARG A 121 7.22 6.44 19.07
N ALA A 122 6.94 5.14 19.21
CA ALA A 122 6.49 4.29 18.12
C ALA A 122 5.16 4.80 17.49
N ASN A 123 4.30 5.47 18.30
CA ASN A 123 3.06 6.08 17.80
C ASN A 123 3.29 7.21 16.79
N GLU A 124 4.52 7.72 16.67
CA GLU A 124 4.87 8.67 15.62
C GLU A 124 4.89 8.02 14.23
N ALA A 125 4.85 6.69 14.17
CA ALA A 125 4.80 5.88 12.95
C ALA A 125 5.81 6.35 11.89
N VAL A 126 5.41 6.54 10.62
CA VAL A 126 6.26 7.11 9.58
C VAL A 126 6.18 8.63 9.67
N SER A 127 6.90 9.21 10.61
CA SER A 127 6.88 10.64 10.90
C SER A 127 7.73 11.47 9.93
N CYS A 128 7.66 12.80 10.08
CA CYS A 128 8.42 13.76 9.27
C CYS A 128 9.91 13.40 9.22
N ASP A 129 10.48 13.15 10.39
CA ASP A 129 11.92 12.94 10.52
C ASP A 129 12.38 11.54 10.08
N VAL A 130 11.46 10.59 9.92
CA VAL A 130 11.75 9.33 9.23
C VAL A 130 12.14 9.62 7.79
N CYS A 131 11.25 10.28 7.04
CA CYS A 131 11.46 10.58 5.63
C CYS A 131 12.61 11.57 5.41
N HIS A 132 12.66 12.64 6.22
CA HIS A 132 13.62 13.73 6.03
C HIS A 132 15.02 13.46 6.65
N THR A 133 15.30 12.22 7.07
CA THR A 133 16.64 11.73 7.44
C THR A 133 17.13 10.59 6.55
N ILE A 134 16.28 10.04 5.67
CA ILE A 134 16.69 9.01 4.72
C ILE A 134 17.58 9.64 3.63
N THR A 135 18.79 9.12 3.46
CA THR A 135 19.78 9.62 2.50
C THR A 135 19.90 8.76 1.25
N GLY A 136 19.40 7.54 1.27
CA GLY A 136 19.50 6.58 0.18
C GLY A 136 19.20 5.16 0.66
N PHE A 137 19.61 4.18 -0.12
CA PHE A 137 19.52 2.77 0.21
C PHE A 137 20.78 2.01 -0.24
N SER A 138 20.96 0.80 0.26
CA SER A 138 22.06 -0.09 -0.10
C SER A 138 21.58 -1.21 -1.03
N GLY A 139 22.40 -1.60 -2.01
CA GLY A 139 22.07 -2.65 -2.99
C GLY A 139 21.34 -2.12 -4.22
N ASP A 140 20.78 -3.03 -5.04
CA ASP A 140 20.23 -2.71 -6.36
C ASP A 140 18.74 -2.40 -6.34
N VAL A 141 18.02 -2.88 -5.32
CA VAL A 141 16.58 -2.74 -5.16
C VAL A 141 16.29 -2.17 -3.77
N PRO A 142 15.58 -1.02 -3.67
CA PRO A 142 15.15 -0.52 -2.38
C PRO A 142 14.07 -1.45 -1.80
N HIS A 143 14.21 -1.78 -0.52
CA HIS A 143 13.22 -2.59 0.21
C HIS A 143 13.34 -2.36 1.71
N ASN A 144 12.43 -2.95 2.49
CA ASN A 144 12.52 -2.93 3.94
C ASN A 144 13.95 -3.29 4.40
N PHE A 145 14.48 -2.52 5.37
CA PHE A 145 15.79 -2.65 6.01
C PHE A 145 17.02 -2.21 5.22
N ASN A 146 16.95 -1.89 3.93
CA ASN A 146 18.15 -1.47 3.22
C ASN A 146 18.28 0.06 3.01
N TRP A 147 17.34 0.84 3.55
CA TRP A 147 17.44 2.29 3.56
C TRP A 147 18.44 2.79 4.61
N VAL A 148 19.00 3.96 4.35
CA VAL A 148 20.04 4.59 5.18
C VAL A 148 19.48 5.83 5.84
N SER A 149 19.47 5.86 7.18
CA SER A 149 19.07 7.03 7.97
C SER A 149 20.30 7.78 8.49
N ALA A 150 20.28 9.11 8.35
CA ALA A 150 21.28 10.03 8.88
C ALA A 150 20.60 11.11 9.75
N PRO A 151 20.12 10.73 10.96
CA PRO A 151 19.39 11.65 11.82
C PRO A 151 20.31 12.74 12.40
N GLY A 152 19.75 13.94 12.61
CA GLY A 152 20.47 15.09 13.12
C GLY A 152 19.86 16.39 12.68
N ARG A 153 20.67 17.49 12.76
CA ARG A 153 20.20 18.82 12.39
C ARG A 153 19.98 19.00 10.89
N ALA A 154 20.69 18.27 10.05
CA ALA A 154 20.51 18.33 8.60
C ALA A 154 19.28 17.54 8.18
N LYS A 155 18.30 18.20 7.59
CA LYS A 155 17.10 17.60 7.03
C LYS A 155 17.22 17.49 5.52
N GLN A 156 16.91 16.29 5.00
CA GLN A 156 16.94 16.02 3.58
C GLN A 156 15.74 16.68 2.91
N GLY A 157 15.96 17.40 1.83
CA GLY A 157 14.90 18.03 1.05
C GLY A 157 15.14 17.89 -0.45
N PRO A 158 14.09 17.96 -1.29
CA PRO A 158 14.24 17.79 -2.73
C PRO A 158 14.71 19.08 -3.45
N ARG A 159 14.84 20.21 -2.74
CA ARG A 159 15.17 21.52 -3.32
C ARG A 159 16.55 21.99 -2.90
N ALA A 160 17.27 22.58 -3.88
CA ALA A 160 18.54 23.23 -3.63
C ALA A 160 18.36 24.63 -3.03
N GLY A 161 19.35 25.06 -2.23
CA GLY A 161 19.46 26.46 -1.78
C GLY A 161 18.44 26.89 -0.72
N GLU A 162 17.66 25.98 -0.18
CA GLU A 162 16.72 26.28 0.91
C GLU A 162 17.49 26.59 2.21
N VAL A 163 17.08 27.63 2.90
CA VAL A 163 17.71 28.07 4.16
C VAL A 163 16.67 28.06 5.27
N SER A 164 17.00 27.39 6.38
CA SER A 164 16.18 27.36 7.58
C SER A 164 16.96 27.93 8.76
N PRO A 165 16.33 28.75 9.62
CA PRO A 165 16.95 29.21 10.86
C PRO A 165 16.97 28.14 11.97
N HIS A 166 16.20 27.03 11.81
CA HIS A 166 16.01 26.01 12.86
C HIS A 166 16.82 24.76 12.61
N HIS A 167 17.02 24.36 11.36
CA HIS A 167 17.77 23.15 10.99
C HIS A 167 18.60 23.43 9.73
N GLU A 168 19.62 22.63 9.52
CA GLU A 168 20.34 22.61 8.25
C GLU A 168 19.47 21.93 7.19
N THR A 169 19.58 22.39 5.94
CA THR A 169 18.85 21.81 4.80
C THR A 169 19.84 21.24 3.80
N GLN A 170 19.66 20.00 3.45
CA GLN A 170 20.49 19.31 2.47
C GLN A 170 19.64 18.88 1.27
N GLU A 171 20.03 19.32 0.07
CA GLU A 171 19.41 18.81 -1.14
C GLU A 171 19.70 17.33 -1.29
N ASN A 172 18.64 16.55 -1.52
CA ASN A 172 18.74 15.12 -1.80
C ASN A 172 17.76 14.76 -2.92
N PRO A 173 18.24 14.57 -4.17
CA PRO A 173 17.39 14.16 -5.30
C PRO A 173 16.69 12.82 -5.11
N PHE A 174 17.21 11.97 -4.22
CA PHE A 174 16.60 10.68 -3.90
C PHE A 174 15.13 10.81 -3.45
N LEU A 175 14.79 11.88 -2.72
CA LEU A 175 13.41 12.14 -2.28
C LEU A 175 12.43 12.39 -3.45
N ARG A 176 12.93 12.62 -4.66
CA ARG A 176 12.12 12.75 -5.88
C ARG A 176 12.01 11.46 -6.67
N SER A 177 12.70 10.41 -6.28
CA SER A 177 12.70 9.13 -6.99
C SER A 177 11.62 8.19 -6.45
N ALA A 178 11.17 7.25 -7.27
CA ALA A 178 10.27 6.18 -6.83
C ALA A 178 10.98 5.20 -5.90
N GLU A 179 12.30 5.08 -6.00
CA GLU A 179 13.15 4.26 -5.14
C GLU A 179 13.04 4.70 -3.67
N PHE A 180 12.84 6.00 -3.40
CA PHE A 180 12.56 6.49 -2.06
C PHE A 180 11.32 5.83 -1.45
N CYS A 181 10.23 5.73 -2.20
CA CYS A 181 9.02 5.04 -1.74
C CYS A 181 9.25 3.53 -1.62
N GLY A 182 10.05 2.96 -2.52
CA GLY A 182 10.41 1.54 -2.54
C GLY A 182 11.12 1.07 -1.27
N THR A 183 11.75 1.96 -0.50
CA THR A 183 12.40 1.62 0.78
C THR A 183 11.45 1.00 1.81
N CYS A 184 10.14 1.25 1.69
CA CYS A 184 9.08 0.65 2.51
C CYS A 184 8.03 -0.05 1.66
N HIS A 185 7.74 0.44 0.43
CA HIS A 185 6.73 -0.14 -0.45
C HIS A 185 7.24 -1.28 -1.35
N ASN A 186 8.42 -1.82 -1.05
CA ASN A 186 8.88 -3.15 -1.39
C ASN A 186 9.26 -3.87 -0.10
N GLU A 187 8.61 -4.97 0.21
CA GLU A 187 8.91 -5.76 1.40
C GLU A 187 9.38 -7.14 1.00
N LYS A 188 10.56 -7.50 1.49
CA LYS A 188 11.13 -8.82 1.33
C LYS A 188 10.93 -9.61 2.62
N ASN A 189 10.22 -10.73 2.52
CA ASN A 189 9.89 -11.57 3.66
C ASN A 189 11.01 -12.58 4.01
N PRO A 190 10.88 -13.37 5.10
CA PRO A 190 11.88 -14.37 5.49
C PRO A 190 12.17 -15.46 4.45
N TRP A 191 11.30 -15.70 3.49
CA TRP A 191 11.53 -16.61 2.35
C TRP A 191 12.25 -15.93 1.18
N GLY A 192 12.54 -14.64 1.27
CA GLY A 192 13.19 -13.89 0.21
C GLY A 192 12.28 -13.41 -0.91
N LEU A 193 10.94 -13.53 -0.73
CA LEU A 193 9.94 -13.05 -1.68
C LEU A 193 9.65 -11.57 -1.44
N PHE A 194 9.41 -10.83 -2.51
CA PHE A 194 8.84 -9.49 -2.42
C PHE A 194 7.32 -9.60 -2.22
N VAL A 195 6.87 -9.71 -0.97
CA VAL A 195 5.45 -9.81 -0.60
C VAL A 195 4.71 -8.47 -0.75
N LYS A 196 5.40 -7.35 -0.62
CA LYS A 196 4.95 -6.06 -1.14
C LYS A 196 5.93 -5.63 -2.22
N SER A 197 5.42 -5.22 -3.39
CA SER A 197 6.23 -4.97 -4.59
C SER A 197 5.76 -3.76 -5.39
N THR A 198 5.08 -2.82 -4.75
CA THR A 198 4.40 -1.70 -5.43
C THR A 198 5.36 -0.86 -6.28
N GLN A 199 6.58 -0.58 -5.78
CA GLN A 199 7.58 0.16 -6.54
C GLN A 199 8.15 -0.68 -7.69
N LEU A 200 8.34 -1.98 -7.50
CA LEU A 200 8.78 -2.89 -8.57
C LEU A 200 7.72 -3.01 -9.68
N GLU A 201 6.45 -3.14 -9.31
CA GLU A 201 5.31 -3.16 -10.24
C GLU A 201 5.27 -1.87 -11.08
N TRP A 202 5.49 -0.71 -10.43
CA TRP A 202 5.60 0.57 -11.11
C TRP A 202 6.81 0.61 -12.06
N LYS A 203 7.97 0.14 -11.62
CA LYS A 203 9.21 0.14 -12.41
C LYS A 203 9.06 -0.65 -13.71
N GLU A 204 8.38 -1.79 -13.65
CA GLU A 204 8.07 -2.63 -14.81
C GLU A 204 6.96 -2.06 -15.69
N GLY A 205 6.15 -1.17 -15.14
CA GLY A 205 4.99 -0.57 -15.79
C GLY A 205 5.32 0.58 -16.74
N PRO A 206 4.32 1.06 -17.50
CA PRO A 206 4.50 2.16 -18.46
C PRO A 206 4.84 3.49 -17.76
N HIS A 207 4.35 3.75 -16.55
CA HIS A 207 4.65 4.95 -15.79
C HIS A 207 6.13 5.03 -15.41
N GLY A 208 6.71 3.92 -14.93
CA GLY A 208 8.13 3.84 -14.61
C GLY A 208 9.00 4.10 -15.85
N ARG A 209 8.65 3.48 -16.97
CA ARG A 209 9.34 3.74 -18.25
C ARG A 209 9.14 5.18 -18.77
N GLY A 210 8.02 5.80 -18.45
CA GLY A 210 7.69 7.18 -18.81
C GLY A 210 8.23 8.24 -17.85
N GLY A 211 8.90 7.84 -16.75
CA GLY A 211 9.46 8.76 -15.76
C GLY A 211 8.44 9.43 -14.85
N ILE A 212 7.20 8.95 -14.80
CA ILE A 212 6.16 9.41 -13.87
C ILE A 212 6.39 8.68 -12.54
N VAL A 213 6.73 9.39 -11.49
CA VAL A 213 7.10 8.81 -10.20
C VAL A 213 5.92 8.78 -9.21
N CYS A 214 6.09 8.06 -8.10
CA CYS A 214 5.06 7.90 -7.07
C CYS A 214 4.55 9.24 -6.54
N GLN A 215 5.47 10.19 -6.35
CA GLN A 215 5.18 11.53 -5.85
C GLN A 215 4.27 12.35 -6.79
N ASP A 216 4.25 12.06 -8.10
CA ASP A 216 3.40 12.80 -9.04
C ASP A 216 1.91 12.54 -8.80
N CYS A 217 1.57 11.35 -8.32
CA CYS A 217 0.20 10.95 -8.04
C CYS A 217 -0.18 10.99 -6.55
N HIS A 218 0.76 10.65 -5.65
CA HIS A 218 0.50 10.54 -4.20
C HIS A 218 0.91 11.80 -3.42
N MET A 219 1.71 12.68 -4.02
CA MET A 219 2.12 13.98 -3.49
C MET A 219 1.93 15.05 -4.58
N PRO A 220 0.69 15.30 -5.06
CA PRO A 220 0.46 16.19 -6.19
C PRO A 220 1.00 17.60 -5.89
N PRO A 221 1.56 18.30 -6.87
CA PRO A 221 2.04 19.67 -6.68
C PRO A 221 0.86 20.62 -6.53
N ALA A 222 1.04 21.63 -5.67
CA ALA A 222 0.10 22.73 -5.52
C ALA A 222 0.85 24.03 -5.18
N PRO A 223 0.33 25.21 -5.54
CA PRO A 223 0.86 26.47 -5.02
C PRO A 223 0.77 26.52 -3.50
N GLY A 224 1.81 27.02 -2.84
CA GLY A 224 1.84 27.10 -1.38
C GLY A 224 3.21 27.48 -0.85
N ARG A 225 3.42 27.24 0.45
CA ARG A 225 4.68 27.45 1.15
C ARG A 225 5.14 26.18 1.82
N SER A 226 6.44 25.93 1.80
CA SER A 226 7.01 24.81 2.54
C SER A 226 7.01 25.05 4.05
N ALA A 227 7.05 26.31 4.50
CA ALA A 227 7.00 26.69 5.91
C ALA A 227 6.29 28.05 6.06
N ARG A 228 5.77 28.32 7.27
CA ARG A 228 5.03 29.55 7.60
C ARG A 228 5.75 30.84 7.18
N MET A 229 7.08 30.89 7.32
CA MET A 229 7.92 32.02 6.97
C MET A 229 8.60 31.85 5.60
N GLY A 230 8.29 30.79 4.88
CA GLY A 230 8.86 30.51 3.56
C GLY A 230 8.26 31.35 2.45
N SER A 231 8.92 31.38 1.30
CA SER A 231 8.43 32.01 0.08
C SER A 231 7.26 31.24 -0.53
N ASP A 232 6.41 31.92 -1.28
CA ASP A 232 5.40 31.28 -2.12
C ASP A 232 6.07 30.51 -3.26
N LEU A 233 5.66 29.27 -3.46
CA LEU A 233 6.16 28.36 -4.47
C LEU A 233 4.98 27.86 -5.32
N PRO A 234 5.16 27.68 -6.64
CA PRO A 234 4.06 27.24 -7.51
C PRO A 234 3.76 25.73 -7.41
N ASP A 235 4.68 24.92 -6.86
CA ASP A 235 4.73 23.48 -7.03
C ASP A 235 5.14 22.75 -5.75
N VAL A 236 4.63 23.17 -4.61
CA VAL A 236 4.86 22.49 -3.33
C VAL A 236 4.21 21.10 -3.38
N ARG A 237 4.96 20.05 -3.09
CA ARG A 237 4.45 18.68 -3.04
C ARG A 237 3.60 18.48 -1.77
N GLN A 238 2.32 18.17 -1.97
CA GLN A 238 1.39 17.91 -0.87
C GLN A 238 1.73 16.60 -0.16
N HIS A 239 1.63 16.59 1.17
CA HIS A 239 1.93 15.42 2.00
C HIS A 239 0.64 14.63 2.36
N LEU A 240 -0.28 14.51 1.40
CA LEU A 240 -1.57 13.84 1.58
C LEU A 240 -1.45 12.31 1.53
N PHE A 241 -0.59 11.80 0.67
CA PHE A 241 -0.32 10.37 0.48
C PHE A 241 -1.58 9.50 0.28
N HIS A 242 -2.62 10.06 -0.35
CA HIS A 242 -3.88 9.36 -0.60
C HIS A 242 -3.66 8.04 -1.33
N GLY A 243 -4.27 6.97 -0.82
CA GLY A 243 -4.21 5.61 -1.35
C GLY A 243 -5.57 4.92 -1.23
N ALA A 244 -5.58 3.64 -0.90
CA ALA A 244 -6.80 2.82 -0.82
C ALA A 244 -7.80 3.24 0.28
N HIS A 245 -7.37 4.07 1.25
CA HIS A 245 -8.27 4.62 2.28
C HIS A 245 -8.96 5.93 1.86
N ASP A 246 -8.61 6.48 0.69
CA ASP A 246 -9.26 7.66 0.14
C ASP A 246 -10.23 7.28 -0.98
N PRO A 247 -11.56 7.45 -0.80
CA PRO A 247 -12.55 7.11 -1.81
C PRO A 247 -12.37 7.90 -3.11
N GLY A 248 -11.90 9.16 -3.03
CA GLY A 248 -11.62 9.98 -4.20
C GLY A 248 -10.45 9.44 -5.02
N LYS A 249 -9.45 8.85 -4.37
CA LYS A 249 -8.32 8.20 -5.03
C LYS A 249 -8.74 6.88 -5.68
N LEU A 250 -9.64 6.13 -5.05
CA LEU A 250 -10.17 4.88 -5.59
C LEU A 250 -11.13 5.11 -6.76
N ALA A 251 -11.89 6.19 -6.76
CA ALA A 251 -12.90 6.45 -7.79
C ALA A 251 -12.31 6.45 -9.21
N GLY A 252 -12.77 5.51 -10.04
CA GLY A 252 -12.33 5.34 -11.42
C GLY A 252 -10.85 4.95 -11.57
N VAL A 253 -10.22 4.37 -10.53
CA VAL A 253 -8.85 3.83 -10.63
C VAL A 253 -8.80 2.63 -11.58
N ALA A 254 -9.87 1.83 -11.60
CA ALA A 254 -10.17 0.91 -12.68
C ALA A 254 -11.54 1.24 -13.26
N GLU A 255 -11.73 0.98 -14.55
CA GLU A 255 -12.98 1.23 -15.25
C GLU A 255 -13.49 -0.06 -15.90
N VAL A 256 -14.82 -0.20 -16.00
CA VAL A 256 -15.48 -1.28 -16.72
C VAL A 256 -16.32 -0.72 -17.87
N ARG A 257 -16.34 -1.46 -18.99
CA ARG A 257 -17.30 -1.27 -20.08
C ARG A 257 -17.89 -2.63 -20.42
N ILE A 258 -19.20 -2.74 -20.41
CA ILE A 258 -19.92 -3.96 -20.74
C ILE A 258 -20.75 -3.78 -22.01
N HIS A 259 -20.72 -4.78 -22.90
CA HIS A 259 -21.37 -4.75 -24.18
C HIS A 259 -22.05 -6.08 -24.47
N PRO A 260 -23.35 -6.10 -24.84
CA PRO A 260 -23.99 -7.28 -25.37
C PRO A 260 -23.54 -7.54 -26.82
N GLU A 261 -23.44 -8.80 -27.22
CA GLU A 261 -23.10 -9.20 -28.61
C GLU A 261 -24.18 -8.75 -29.61
N THR A 262 -25.44 -8.81 -29.18
CA THR A 262 -26.59 -8.35 -29.98
C THR A 262 -27.45 -7.36 -29.18
N ARG A 263 -28.21 -6.53 -29.86
CA ARG A 263 -29.13 -5.58 -29.25
C ARG A 263 -30.53 -6.13 -29.04
N GLU A 264 -30.83 -7.30 -29.61
CA GLU A 264 -32.10 -7.98 -29.53
C GLU A 264 -31.89 -9.48 -29.33
N ALA A 265 -32.80 -10.11 -28.62
CA ALA A 265 -32.80 -11.56 -28.37
C ALA A 265 -34.23 -12.04 -28.14
N GLU A 266 -34.50 -13.34 -28.32
CA GLU A 266 -35.78 -13.98 -27.97
C GLU A 266 -35.65 -14.68 -26.57
N PRO A 267 -36.77 -14.87 -25.85
CA PRO A 267 -36.75 -15.70 -24.63
C PRO A 267 -36.20 -17.09 -24.95
N GLY A 268 -35.24 -17.56 -24.13
CA GLY A 268 -34.57 -18.84 -24.35
C GLY A 268 -33.33 -18.78 -25.25
N ASP A 269 -33.00 -17.64 -25.84
CA ASP A 269 -31.73 -17.45 -26.57
C ASP A 269 -30.51 -17.48 -25.62
N THR A 270 -29.36 -17.60 -26.23
CA THR A 270 -28.08 -17.46 -25.50
C THR A 270 -27.49 -16.09 -25.82
N MET A 271 -27.49 -15.21 -24.83
CA MET A 271 -26.86 -13.89 -24.92
C MET A 271 -25.39 -14.01 -24.49
N LYS A 272 -24.52 -13.39 -25.28
CA LYS A 272 -23.12 -13.18 -24.86
C LYS A 272 -22.89 -11.72 -24.58
N LEU A 273 -22.17 -11.47 -23.48
CA LEU A 273 -21.75 -10.16 -23.05
C LEU A 273 -20.22 -10.16 -22.92
N THR A 274 -19.61 -9.03 -23.23
CA THR A 274 -18.18 -8.81 -23.00
C THR A 274 -18.01 -7.62 -22.06
N ALA A 275 -17.35 -7.83 -20.93
CA ALA A 275 -16.92 -6.77 -20.06
C ALA A 275 -15.42 -6.55 -20.23
N VAL A 276 -15.04 -5.31 -20.56
CA VAL A 276 -13.64 -4.89 -20.60
C VAL A 276 -13.33 -4.11 -19.34
N VAL A 277 -12.39 -4.60 -18.55
CA VAL A 277 -11.91 -3.96 -17.32
C VAL A 277 -10.50 -3.44 -17.56
N VAL A 278 -10.26 -2.17 -17.23
CA VAL A 278 -8.96 -1.52 -17.44
C VAL A 278 -8.46 -0.90 -16.13
N ASN A 279 -7.18 -1.06 -15.82
CA ASN A 279 -6.50 -0.23 -14.84
C ASN A 279 -6.25 1.14 -15.48
N ALA A 280 -7.10 2.11 -15.17
CA ALA A 280 -7.14 3.39 -15.90
C ALA A 280 -6.13 4.42 -15.38
N LYS A 281 -5.76 4.35 -14.08
CA LYS A 281 -5.00 5.44 -13.44
C LYS A 281 -3.80 4.98 -12.61
N ALA A 282 -3.81 3.75 -12.06
CA ALA A 282 -2.71 3.33 -11.20
C ALA A 282 -1.46 2.98 -12.00
N GLY A 283 -0.33 3.51 -11.58
CA GLY A 283 0.98 3.21 -12.15
C GLY A 283 1.56 1.87 -11.72
N HIS A 284 0.85 1.10 -10.92
CA HIS A 284 1.18 -0.22 -10.39
C HIS A 284 -0.02 -1.17 -10.56
N LYS A 285 0.11 -2.42 -10.18
CA LYS A 285 -1.00 -3.38 -10.23
C LYS A 285 -2.13 -2.97 -9.27
N ILE A 286 -3.34 -3.42 -9.54
CA ILE A 286 -4.51 -3.26 -8.67
C ILE A 286 -5.11 -4.64 -8.38
N PRO A 287 -5.27 -4.99 -7.07
CA PRO A 287 -4.72 -4.36 -5.87
C PRO A 287 -3.21 -4.39 -5.78
N SER A 288 -2.60 -3.55 -4.93
CA SER A 288 -1.18 -3.54 -4.61
C SER A 288 -0.95 -3.27 -3.12
N GLY A 289 0.29 -3.28 -2.66
CA GLY A 289 0.64 -3.22 -1.24
C GLY A 289 0.36 -4.58 -0.58
N SER A 290 -0.48 -4.63 0.44
CA SER A 290 -0.97 -5.89 1.06
C SER A 290 -1.95 -6.60 0.12
N ALA A 291 -1.42 -7.13 -0.99
CA ALA A 291 -2.23 -7.72 -2.06
C ALA A 291 -2.94 -9.02 -1.62
N GLU A 292 -2.43 -9.67 -0.58
CA GLU A 292 -2.99 -10.87 0.06
C GLU A 292 -4.30 -10.59 0.78
N GLU A 293 -4.48 -9.37 1.26
CA GLU A 293 -5.63 -8.96 2.05
C GLU A 293 -6.68 -8.19 1.25
N ARG A 294 -6.28 -7.66 0.09
CA ARG A 294 -7.11 -6.79 -0.74
C ARG A 294 -7.77 -7.54 -1.86
N VAL A 295 -8.96 -7.10 -2.23
CA VAL A 295 -9.69 -7.69 -3.35
C VAL A 295 -10.37 -6.61 -4.20
N LEU A 296 -10.28 -6.77 -5.51
CA LEU A 296 -11.05 -6.05 -6.52
C LEU A 296 -11.89 -7.09 -7.25
N TRP A 297 -13.17 -6.81 -7.52
CA TRP A 297 -14.01 -7.73 -8.29
C TRP A 297 -14.97 -7.00 -9.22
N LEU A 298 -15.31 -7.70 -10.29
CA LEU A 298 -16.36 -7.32 -11.23
C LEU A 298 -17.59 -8.18 -10.93
N HIS A 299 -18.67 -7.52 -10.52
CA HIS A 299 -20.00 -8.07 -10.37
C HIS A 299 -20.85 -7.68 -11.58
N VAL A 300 -21.53 -8.64 -12.17
CA VAL A 300 -22.42 -8.40 -13.32
C VAL A 300 -23.80 -8.91 -13.02
N GLU A 301 -24.79 -8.03 -13.18
CA GLU A 301 -26.19 -8.37 -13.05
C GLU A 301 -27.02 -7.83 -14.21
N ALA A 302 -28.17 -8.46 -14.46
CA ALA A 302 -29.13 -8.02 -15.44
C ALA A 302 -30.50 -7.90 -14.81
N THR A 303 -31.26 -6.86 -15.15
CA THR A 303 -32.65 -6.65 -14.70
C THR A 303 -33.56 -6.60 -15.91
N ASP A 304 -34.56 -7.49 -15.96
CA ASP A 304 -35.53 -7.53 -17.07
C ASP A 304 -36.65 -6.51 -16.91
N ALA A 305 -37.53 -6.41 -17.94
CA ALA A 305 -38.65 -5.47 -17.97
C ALA A 305 -39.67 -5.68 -16.83
N SER A 306 -39.69 -6.86 -16.18
CA SER A 306 -40.54 -7.13 -15.02
C SER A 306 -39.89 -6.71 -13.68
N GLY A 307 -38.61 -6.30 -13.70
CA GLY A 307 -37.85 -5.98 -12.51
C GLY A 307 -37.16 -7.18 -11.85
N ARG A 308 -37.17 -8.34 -12.49
CA ARG A 308 -36.46 -9.53 -12.01
C ARG A 308 -34.96 -9.39 -12.31
N THR A 309 -34.13 -9.62 -11.29
CA THR A 309 -32.67 -9.51 -11.38
C THR A 309 -32.02 -10.88 -11.50
N TYR A 310 -30.98 -10.96 -12.30
CA TYR A 310 -30.18 -12.14 -12.60
C TYR A 310 -28.71 -11.82 -12.39
N HIS A 311 -28.04 -12.60 -11.57
CA HIS A 311 -26.58 -12.57 -11.48
C HIS A 311 -25.95 -13.34 -12.64
N LEU A 312 -24.93 -12.77 -13.27
CA LEU A 312 -24.22 -13.36 -14.40
C LEU A 312 -22.82 -13.78 -13.98
N ALA A 313 -22.56 -15.10 -14.04
CA ALA A 313 -21.25 -15.63 -13.78
C ALA A 313 -20.32 -15.45 -14.98
N VAL A 314 -19.05 -15.14 -14.73
CA VAL A 314 -18.02 -15.08 -15.77
C VAL A 314 -17.81 -16.47 -16.38
N ASP A 315 -17.61 -16.53 -17.69
CA ASP A 315 -17.32 -17.79 -18.38
C ASP A 315 -15.99 -18.37 -17.89
N PRO A 316 -15.91 -19.69 -17.65
CA PRO A 316 -14.64 -20.36 -17.39
C PRO A 316 -13.64 -20.11 -18.51
N LYS A 317 -12.42 -19.72 -18.15
CA LYS A 317 -11.33 -19.56 -19.11
C LYS A 317 -10.01 -19.94 -18.48
N GLY A 318 -9.07 -20.38 -19.31
CA GLY A 318 -7.68 -20.57 -18.90
C GLY A 318 -7.03 -19.23 -18.55
N PHE A 319 -6.33 -19.17 -17.43
CA PHE A 319 -5.46 -18.06 -17.06
C PHE A 319 -4.10 -18.65 -16.72
N LYS A 320 -3.13 -18.44 -17.62
CA LYS A 320 -1.91 -19.23 -17.66
C LYS A 320 -2.26 -20.71 -17.81
N ASP A 321 -1.91 -21.55 -16.83
CA ASP A 321 -2.18 -22.99 -16.83
C ASP A 321 -3.39 -23.38 -15.95
N GLU A 322 -4.14 -22.39 -15.45
CA GLU A 322 -5.31 -22.60 -14.59
C GLU A 322 -6.61 -22.19 -15.29
N GLU A 323 -7.66 -22.96 -15.07
CA GLU A 323 -9.01 -22.57 -15.49
C GLU A 323 -9.67 -21.73 -14.39
N TYR A 324 -10.12 -20.52 -14.75
CA TYR A 324 -10.89 -19.67 -13.86
C TYR A 324 -12.34 -20.18 -13.76
N THR A 325 -12.68 -20.75 -12.64
CA THR A 325 -14.02 -21.35 -12.39
C THR A 325 -14.76 -20.61 -11.28
N ILE A 326 -16.05 -20.88 -11.11
CA ILE A 326 -16.84 -20.39 -9.96
C ILE A 326 -16.18 -20.79 -8.64
N ALA A 327 -15.65 -22.00 -8.54
CA ALA A 327 -14.93 -22.46 -7.34
C ALA A 327 -13.66 -21.66 -7.10
N SER A 328 -12.88 -21.38 -8.15
CA SER A 328 -11.67 -20.54 -8.05
C SER A 328 -12.03 -19.10 -7.66
N ALA A 329 -13.08 -18.52 -8.22
CA ALA A 329 -13.56 -17.21 -7.86
C ALA A 329 -13.94 -17.13 -6.37
N THR A 330 -14.68 -18.12 -5.88
CA THR A 330 -15.05 -18.20 -4.47
C THR A 330 -13.81 -18.36 -3.58
N ALA A 331 -12.86 -19.20 -3.95
CA ALA A 331 -11.62 -19.40 -3.20
C ALA A 331 -10.76 -18.11 -3.15
N LEU A 332 -10.73 -17.33 -4.23
CA LEU A 332 -10.03 -16.07 -4.27
C LEU A 332 -10.74 -14.98 -3.46
N ALA A 333 -12.07 -14.97 -3.44
CA ALA A 333 -12.87 -14.03 -2.66
C ALA A 333 -12.72 -14.29 -1.15
N TYR A 334 -12.80 -15.56 -0.76
CA TYR A 334 -12.70 -16.01 0.64
C TYR A 334 -11.39 -16.73 0.82
N GLN A 335 -10.36 -16.00 1.13
CA GLN A 335 -9.11 -16.61 1.45
C GLN A 335 -9.25 -17.46 2.72
N ASP A 336 -8.97 -18.75 2.61
CA ASP A 336 -8.67 -19.56 3.78
C ASP A 336 -7.42 -18.97 4.40
N ILE A 337 -7.59 -18.45 5.59
CA ILE A 337 -6.44 -18.09 6.41
C ILE A 337 -5.84 -19.44 6.82
N GLY A 338 -4.70 -19.77 6.24
CA GLY A 338 -4.01 -21.02 6.52
C GLY A 338 -3.83 -21.21 8.02
N GLU A 339 -3.92 -22.45 8.47
CA GLU A 339 -3.67 -22.81 9.86
C GLU A 339 -2.25 -22.36 10.23
N ILE A 340 -2.14 -21.32 11.03
CA ILE A 340 -0.88 -20.99 11.70
C ILE A 340 -0.93 -21.77 13.00
N LYS A 341 -0.23 -22.87 13.05
CA LYS A 341 -0.09 -23.66 14.27
C LYS A 341 0.26 -22.74 15.42
N ASP A 342 -0.44 -22.91 16.54
CA ASP A 342 -0.20 -22.18 17.78
C ASP A 342 -0.60 -20.70 17.82
N ILE A 343 -1.27 -20.15 16.81
CA ILE A 343 -1.99 -18.89 16.93
C ILE A 343 -3.46 -19.19 17.21
N PRO A 344 -3.97 -18.92 18.42
CA PRO A 344 -5.35 -19.20 18.76
C PRO A 344 -6.33 -18.51 17.85
N GLY A 345 -7.33 -19.23 17.35
CA GLY A 345 -8.40 -18.67 16.54
C GLY A 345 -8.16 -18.66 15.03
N PHE A 346 -6.96 -19.02 14.55
CA PHE A 346 -6.70 -19.15 13.12
C PHE A 346 -7.23 -20.48 12.54
N ALA A 347 -7.30 -21.52 13.38
CA ALA A 347 -7.84 -22.80 12.94
C ALA A 347 -9.37 -22.72 12.80
N GLY A 348 -9.90 -23.10 11.64
CA GLY A 348 -11.32 -23.28 11.42
C GLY A 348 -12.13 -22.01 11.13
N LEU A 349 -11.50 -20.94 10.67
CA LEU A 349 -12.25 -19.83 10.08
C LEU A 349 -13.06 -20.34 8.89
N LYS A 350 -14.37 -20.26 9.04
CA LYS A 350 -15.28 -20.59 7.96
C LYS A 350 -15.34 -19.46 6.95
N ARG A 351 -15.56 -19.84 5.69
CA ARG A 351 -15.72 -18.91 4.56
C ARG A 351 -17.15 -18.40 4.44
N ASP A 352 -17.77 -17.96 5.48
CA ASP A 352 -19.19 -17.62 5.48
C ASP A 352 -19.45 -16.11 5.35
N GLY A 353 -18.40 -15.29 5.29
CA GLY A 353 -18.55 -13.86 5.06
C GLY A 353 -18.56 -13.52 3.57
N THR A 354 -19.72 -13.45 2.93
CA THR A 354 -19.85 -12.84 1.61
C THR A 354 -20.16 -11.38 1.77
N TYR A 355 -19.52 -10.55 0.95
CA TYR A 355 -20.09 -9.22 0.70
C TYR A 355 -21.42 -9.38 -0.03
N GLU A 356 -22.42 -8.57 0.29
CA GLU A 356 -23.69 -8.53 -0.47
C GLU A 356 -23.46 -8.24 -1.96
N THR A 357 -22.36 -7.53 -2.28
CA THR A 357 -21.94 -7.16 -3.63
C THR A 357 -21.01 -8.16 -4.30
N MET A 358 -20.81 -9.33 -3.71
CA MET A 358 -19.98 -10.41 -4.27
C MET A 358 -20.77 -11.71 -4.30
N ALA A 359 -20.80 -12.35 -5.46
CA ALA A 359 -21.49 -13.62 -5.66
C ALA A 359 -20.54 -14.67 -6.27
N PRO A 360 -20.83 -15.97 -6.09
CA PRO A 360 -20.12 -17.03 -6.81
C PRO A 360 -20.19 -16.80 -8.32
N GLY A 361 -19.04 -16.79 -8.98
CA GLY A 361 -18.93 -16.49 -10.41
C GLY A 361 -18.55 -15.05 -10.76
N ASP A 362 -18.42 -14.16 -9.78
CA ASP A 362 -17.81 -12.85 -9.99
C ASP A 362 -16.34 -12.97 -10.42
N ARG A 363 -15.88 -12.06 -11.25
CA ARG A 363 -14.47 -12.01 -11.66
C ARG A 363 -13.64 -11.31 -10.61
N ILE A 364 -12.76 -12.05 -9.95
CA ILE A 364 -11.90 -11.56 -8.88
C ILE A 364 -10.51 -11.19 -9.41
N PHE A 365 -9.98 -10.06 -8.95
CA PHE A 365 -8.64 -9.57 -9.24
C PHE A 365 -7.84 -9.52 -7.93
N ARG A 366 -6.94 -10.48 -7.74
CA ARG A 366 -6.19 -10.67 -6.51
C ARG A 366 -4.88 -11.41 -6.76
N LEU A 367 -3.93 -11.34 -5.84
CA LEU A 367 -2.75 -12.21 -5.78
C LEU A 367 -2.87 -13.11 -4.54
N PRO A 368 -3.18 -14.40 -4.68
CA PRO A 368 -3.17 -15.31 -3.55
C PRO A 368 -1.75 -15.62 -3.11
N TYR A 369 -1.49 -15.50 -1.80
CA TYR A 369 -0.25 -15.91 -1.16
C TYR A 369 -0.38 -17.35 -0.66
N LEU A 370 0.70 -18.11 -0.73
CA LEU A 370 0.71 -19.51 -0.31
C LEU A 370 1.74 -19.72 0.79
N ASP A 371 1.32 -20.42 1.83
CA ASP A 371 2.19 -20.88 2.91
C ASP A 371 3.13 -22.03 2.43
N PRO A 372 4.06 -22.52 3.27
CA PRO A 372 4.93 -23.63 2.90
C PRO A 372 4.22 -24.94 2.51
N GLU A 373 2.98 -25.13 2.97
CA GLU A 373 2.13 -26.27 2.63
C GLU A 373 1.29 -26.05 1.37
N GLY A 374 1.43 -24.90 0.70
CA GLY A 374 0.70 -24.56 -0.52
C GLY A 374 -0.75 -24.11 -0.28
N ARG A 375 -1.12 -23.74 0.94
CA ARG A 375 -2.45 -23.22 1.29
C ARG A 375 -2.45 -21.70 1.17
N MET A 376 -3.59 -21.14 0.77
CA MET A 376 -3.75 -19.68 0.78
C MET A 376 -3.62 -19.12 2.19
N THR A 377 -2.89 -18.00 2.31
CA THR A 377 -2.63 -17.34 3.58
C THR A 377 -2.63 -15.81 3.40
N ILE A 378 -3.01 -15.09 4.45
CA ILE A 378 -2.78 -13.64 4.59
C ILE A 378 -1.48 -13.34 5.33
N VAL A 379 -0.80 -14.35 5.85
CA VAL A 379 0.41 -14.19 6.65
C VAL A 379 1.59 -13.92 5.73
N GLN A 380 1.79 -12.66 5.38
CA GLN A 380 2.84 -12.23 4.46
C GLN A 380 4.24 -12.68 4.89
N TRP A 381 4.53 -12.67 6.20
CA TRP A 381 5.80 -13.14 6.75
C TRP A 381 5.94 -14.67 6.75
N GLY A 382 4.86 -15.41 6.52
CA GLY A 382 4.81 -16.87 6.39
C GLY A 382 4.69 -17.35 4.95
N THR A 383 4.61 -16.44 3.98
CA THR A 383 4.40 -16.77 2.57
C THR A 383 5.66 -17.36 1.94
N ALA A 384 5.54 -18.56 1.39
CA ALA A 384 6.63 -19.28 0.73
C ALA A 384 6.56 -19.24 -0.80
N SER A 385 5.39 -18.96 -1.37
CA SER A 385 5.17 -18.82 -2.82
C SER A 385 3.90 -18.00 -3.12
N PHE A 386 3.67 -17.72 -4.40
CA PHE A 386 2.46 -17.08 -4.90
C PHE A 386 1.72 -18.03 -5.84
N ALA A 387 0.39 -18.00 -5.80
CA ALA A 387 -0.43 -18.59 -6.84
C ALA A 387 -0.51 -17.65 -8.07
N THR A 388 -1.44 -17.95 -8.99
CA THR A 388 -1.64 -17.13 -10.18
C THR A 388 -2.00 -15.69 -9.81
N ASP A 389 -1.30 -14.74 -10.44
CA ASP A 389 -1.55 -13.30 -10.25
C ASP A 389 -2.71 -12.84 -11.14
N TYR A 390 -3.87 -12.68 -10.54
CA TYR A 390 -5.10 -12.22 -11.20
C TYR A 390 -5.26 -10.70 -11.20
N ARG A 391 -4.31 -9.94 -10.67
CA ARG A 391 -4.39 -8.48 -10.56
C ARG A 391 -4.30 -7.80 -11.93
N LEU A 392 -4.89 -6.61 -12.03
CA LEU A 392 -4.79 -5.76 -13.21
C LEU A 392 -3.44 -5.06 -13.26
N ALA A 393 -2.64 -5.32 -14.27
CA ALA A 393 -1.39 -4.61 -14.50
C ALA A 393 -1.63 -3.13 -14.88
N PRO A 394 -0.63 -2.23 -14.68
CA PRO A 394 -0.78 -0.81 -14.96
C PRO A 394 -1.11 -0.56 -16.44
N LEU A 395 -2.16 0.22 -16.68
CA LEU A 395 -2.73 0.55 -17.99
C LEU A 395 -3.11 -0.67 -18.85
N ALA A 396 -3.15 -1.86 -18.24
CA ALA A 396 -3.61 -3.06 -18.93
C ALA A 396 -5.14 -3.19 -18.87
N SER A 397 -5.69 -3.87 -19.85
CA SER A 397 -7.09 -4.26 -19.89
C SER A 397 -7.23 -5.77 -20.00
N VAL A 398 -8.32 -6.28 -19.44
CA VAL A 398 -8.76 -7.66 -19.61
C VAL A 398 -10.19 -7.65 -20.16
N ALA A 399 -10.49 -8.59 -21.05
CA ALA A 399 -11.84 -8.81 -21.55
C ALA A 399 -12.37 -10.11 -20.92
N GLU A 400 -13.52 -10.02 -20.30
CA GLU A 400 -14.23 -11.14 -19.69
C GLU A 400 -15.53 -11.38 -20.44
N THR A 401 -15.88 -12.64 -20.63
CA THR A 401 -17.12 -13.05 -21.33
C THR A 401 -18.10 -13.64 -20.35
N PHE A 402 -19.37 -13.43 -20.63
CA PHE A 402 -20.51 -13.94 -19.88
C PHE A 402 -21.49 -14.55 -20.87
N THR A 403 -21.66 -15.86 -20.83
CA THR A 403 -22.61 -16.60 -21.66
C THR A 403 -23.85 -16.87 -20.84
N TRP A 404 -24.93 -16.16 -21.15
CA TRP A 404 -26.16 -16.21 -20.39
C TRP A 404 -27.30 -16.82 -21.21
N LYS A 405 -27.83 -17.96 -20.75
CA LYS A 405 -29.05 -18.54 -21.29
C LYS A 405 -30.24 -17.77 -20.73
N LEU A 406 -30.90 -16.99 -21.57
CA LEU A 406 -32.09 -16.24 -21.18
C LEU A 406 -33.20 -17.21 -20.73
N PRO A 407 -33.91 -16.94 -19.61
CA PRO A 407 -35.09 -17.70 -19.24
C PRO A 407 -36.15 -17.71 -20.36
N SER A 408 -36.78 -18.86 -20.57
CA SER A 408 -37.87 -18.98 -21.57
C SER A 408 -39.14 -18.19 -21.19
N ASP A 409 -39.24 -17.81 -19.92
CA ASP A 409 -40.32 -17.00 -19.34
C ASP A 409 -39.94 -15.54 -19.13
N MET A 410 -38.81 -15.10 -19.72
CA MET A 410 -38.35 -13.72 -19.58
C MET A 410 -39.34 -12.74 -20.20
N ALA A 411 -39.66 -11.68 -19.50
CA ALA A 411 -40.55 -10.64 -19.96
C ALA A 411 -39.97 -9.94 -21.20
N ALA A 412 -40.81 -9.78 -22.23
CA ALA A 412 -40.47 -8.96 -23.41
C ALA A 412 -40.26 -7.48 -22.98
N GLY A 413 -39.24 -6.85 -23.54
CA GLY A 413 -38.90 -5.46 -23.26
C GLY A 413 -37.42 -5.25 -22.99
N PRO A 414 -37.04 -4.08 -22.48
CA PRO A 414 -35.66 -3.76 -22.22
C PRO A 414 -35.10 -4.59 -21.05
N VAL A 415 -33.86 -5.06 -21.21
CA VAL A 415 -33.05 -5.67 -20.18
C VAL A 415 -31.86 -4.76 -19.93
N THR A 416 -31.72 -4.27 -18.70
CA THR A 416 -30.56 -3.47 -18.28
C THR A 416 -29.50 -4.40 -17.71
N VAL A 417 -28.29 -4.32 -18.23
CA VAL A 417 -27.13 -5.05 -17.69
C VAL A 417 -26.18 -4.07 -17.06
N THR A 418 -25.84 -4.31 -15.79
CA THR A 418 -24.92 -3.49 -14.98
C THR A 418 -23.67 -4.28 -14.66
N GLY A 419 -22.53 -3.76 -15.03
CA GLY A 419 -21.22 -4.24 -14.57
C GLY A 419 -20.67 -3.26 -13.53
N SER A 420 -20.42 -3.73 -12.30
CA SER A 420 -19.93 -2.92 -11.18
C SER A 420 -18.57 -3.42 -10.72
N LEU A 421 -17.61 -2.50 -10.56
CA LEU A 421 -16.32 -2.79 -9.95
C LEU A 421 -16.34 -2.35 -8.49
N TYR A 422 -16.08 -3.31 -7.63
CA TYR A 422 -15.97 -3.10 -6.18
C TYR A 422 -14.55 -3.37 -5.71
N TYR A 423 -14.14 -2.64 -4.69
CA TYR A 423 -12.86 -2.81 -4.04
C TYR A 423 -13.04 -2.95 -2.53
N SER A 424 -12.35 -3.90 -1.92
CA SER A 424 -12.21 -3.98 -0.47
C SER A 424 -10.74 -3.96 -0.08
N ARG A 425 -10.44 -3.20 0.97
CA ARG A 425 -9.08 -3.06 1.53
C ARG A 425 -8.64 -4.31 2.26
N LEU A 426 -9.61 -5.01 2.84
CA LEU A 426 -9.42 -6.21 3.64
C LEU A 426 -10.56 -7.19 3.32
N VAL A 427 -10.26 -8.45 3.16
CA VAL A 427 -11.28 -9.49 2.99
C VAL A 427 -12.15 -9.57 4.25
N SER A 428 -13.48 -9.63 4.09
CA SER A 428 -14.43 -9.57 5.21
C SER A 428 -14.15 -10.61 6.30
N SER A 429 -13.88 -11.86 5.93
CA SER A 429 -13.58 -12.92 6.89
C SER A 429 -12.33 -12.63 7.75
N VAL A 430 -11.34 -11.94 7.19
CA VAL A 430 -10.16 -11.49 7.93
C VAL A 430 -10.50 -10.35 8.87
N GLY A 431 -11.27 -9.35 8.39
CA GLY A 431 -11.72 -8.24 9.20
C GLY A 431 -12.55 -8.66 10.41
N GLU A 432 -13.46 -9.61 10.21
CA GLU A 432 -14.28 -10.21 11.29
C GLU A 432 -13.41 -10.97 12.28
N PHE A 433 -12.48 -11.79 11.79
CA PHE A 433 -11.53 -12.52 12.65
C PHE A 433 -10.70 -11.56 13.51
N MET A 434 -10.12 -10.55 12.90
CA MET A 434 -9.28 -9.57 13.59
C MET A 434 -10.11 -8.58 14.43
N LYS A 435 -11.45 -8.60 14.28
CA LYS A 435 -12.38 -7.67 14.97
C LYS A 435 -12.07 -6.20 14.71
N VAL A 436 -11.61 -5.91 13.51
CA VAL A 436 -11.42 -4.52 13.09
C VAL A 436 -12.76 -3.86 12.77
N PRO A 437 -12.85 -2.52 12.79
CA PRO A 437 -14.06 -1.81 12.42
C PRO A 437 -14.58 -2.21 11.03
N ALA A 438 -15.90 -2.34 10.87
CA ALA A 438 -16.51 -2.82 9.62
C ALA A 438 -16.18 -1.94 8.40
N GLU A 439 -15.96 -0.67 8.60
CA GLU A 439 -15.54 0.28 7.57
C GLU A 439 -14.18 -0.06 6.94
N GLU A 440 -13.33 -0.84 7.62
CA GLU A 440 -12.04 -1.25 7.08
C GLU A 440 -12.16 -2.32 5.99
N TYR A 441 -13.22 -3.12 6.02
CA TYR A 441 -13.46 -4.16 5.02
C TYR A 441 -14.74 -3.97 4.21
N ALA A 442 -15.47 -2.87 4.43
CA ALA A 442 -16.65 -2.54 3.63
C ALA A 442 -16.26 -2.33 2.15
N PRO A 443 -17.02 -2.91 1.20
CA PRO A 443 -16.80 -2.69 -0.21
C PRO A 443 -17.03 -1.24 -0.64
N VAL A 444 -16.18 -0.74 -1.53
CA VAL A 444 -16.35 0.57 -2.17
C VAL A 444 -16.57 0.35 -3.65
N THR A 445 -17.64 0.94 -4.19
CA THR A 445 -17.86 0.98 -5.64
C THR A 445 -16.87 1.96 -6.26
N ILE A 446 -15.99 1.47 -7.13
CA ILE A 446 -14.97 2.31 -7.79
C ILE A 446 -15.35 2.73 -9.20
N ASN A 447 -16.19 1.95 -9.85
CA ASN A 447 -16.73 2.24 -11.18
C ASN A 447 -17.94 1.35 -11.48
N HIS A 448 -18.83 1.79 -12.39
CA HIS A 448 -19.89 0.96 -12.94
C HIS A 448 -20.19 1.39 -14.38
N HIS A 449 -20.81 0.49 -15.13
CA HIS A 449 -21.28 0.76 -16.47
C HIS A 449 -22.57 -0.01 -16.75
N GLU A 450 -23.54 0.67 -17.34
CA GLU A 450 -24.82 0.09 -17.75
C GLU A 450 -24.93 0.03 -19.26
N THR A 451 -25.59 -1.02 -19.73
CA THR A 451 -25.98 -1.19 -21.14
C THR A 451 -27.33 -1.87 -21.22
N THR A 452 -27.99 -1.81 -22.38
CA THR A 452 -29.30 -2.43 -22.56
C THR A 452 -29.34 -3.25 -23.85
N PHE A 453 -30.15 -4.30 -23.82
CA PHE A 453 -30.66 -4.98 -25.02
C PHE A 453 -32.17 -5.22 -24.85
N THR A 454 -32.87 -5.63 -25.91
CA THR A 454 -34.33 -5.83 -25.92
C THR A 454 -34.63 -7.31 -26.07
N VAL A 455 -35.48 -7.84 -25.21
CA VAL A 455 -36.09 -9.17 -25.40
C VAL A 455 -37.36 -8.98 -26.22
N LEU A 456 -37.43 -9.67 -27.38
CA LEU A 456 -38.55 -9.66 -28.29
C LEU A 456 -39.74 -10.47 -27.74
N GLN A 457 -40.93 -10.28 -28.36
CA GLN A 457 -42.13 -11.03 -27.98
C GLN A 457 -42.16 -12.41 -28.64
#